data_f9ad98f0fd17dca6c1269e3531112f9c
#
_entry.id   f9ad98f0fd17dca6c1269e3531112f9c
#
_cell.length_a   1.000
_cell.length_b   1.000
_cell.length_c   1.000
_cell.angle_alpha   90.00
_cell.angle_beta   90.00
_cell.angle_gamma   90.00
#
_symmetry.space_group_name_H-M   'P 1'
#
loop_
_entity.id
_entity.type
_entity.pdbx_description
1 polymer ?
#
loop_
_entity_poly.entity_id
_entity_poly.type
_entity_poly.pdbx_seq_one_letter_code
_entity_poly.pdbx_strand_id
1 'polypeptide(L)'
;MVEATYFTSVGKVRKTNQDFVKTFKNRNGIIMGVVCDGIGGHQGGDVASNMAVNHLGHNFMMTDFCEAQVAQSWLSVQLKAENDNILRTATKFADLNGMGTTIVLAIIFADQALIAHLGDSRAYLYRDRQLTQLTEDHSLVNELLKMGQITEQEAKNHPQKNIITQTLGVSSTVDPEFSILEVHTSDIFLLCTDAVSYTHLTL
;
A
#
# COMPACT_ATOMS: atom_id res chain seq x y z
N MET A 1 21.19 7.22 -9.57
CA MET A 1 20.42 6.11 -10.23
C MET A 1 19.61 5.43 -9.15
N VAL A 2 18.31 5.20 -9.37
CA VAL A 2 17.43 4.49 -8.42
C VAL A 2 17.47 3.00 -8.77
N GLU A 3 17.72 2.16 -7.78
CA GLU A 3 17.63 0.70 -7.88
C GLU A 3 16.42 0.23 -7.07
N ALA A 4 15.69 -0.75 -7.57
CA ALA A 4 14.54 -1.31 -6.89
C ALA A 4 14.56 -2.84 -6.98
N THR A 5 14.26 -3.49 -5.87
CA THR A 5 14.11 -4.95 -5.78
C THR A 5 12.89 -5.27 -4.95
N TYR A 6 12.32 -6.44 -5.14
CA TYR A 6 11.20 -6.90 -4.34
C TYR A 6 11.27 -8.40 -4.10
N PHE A 7 10.58 -8.82 -3.05
CA PHE A 7 10.47 -10.23 -2.67
C PHE A 7 9.06 -10.49 -2.14
N THR A 8 8.50 -11.66 -2.42
CA THR A 8 7.25 -12.13 -1.85
C THR A 8 7.33 -13.62 -1.57
N SER A 9 6.65 -14.09 -0.53
CA SER A 9 6.67 -15.49 -0.11
C SER A 9 5.37 -15.85 0.59
N VAL A 10 4.87 -17.06 0.35
CA VAL A 10 3.70 -17.60 1.07
C VAL A 10 4.00 -17.86 2.56
N GLY A 11 5.29 -17.89 2.94
CA GLY A 11 5.71 -18.24 4.29
C GLY A 11 5.48 -19.71 4.62
N LYS A 12 5.57 -20.05 5.92
CA LYS A 12 5.51 -21.45 6.41
C LYS A 12 4.11 -21.89 6.87
N VAL A 13 3.19 -20.96 7.07
CA VAL A 13 1.90 -21.23 7.74
C VAL A 13 0.74 -21.16 6.76
N ARG A 14 0.73 -20.20 5.84
CA ARG A 14 -0.34 -19.99 4.87
C ARG A 14 -0.24 -20.97 3.71
N LYS A 15 -1.37 -21.32 3.09
CA LYS A 15 -1.43 -22.15 1.88
C LYS A 15 -1.36 -21.32 0.59
N THR A 16 -1.82 -20.07 0.65
CA THR A 16 -1.87 -19.11 -0.45
C THR A 16 -1.22 -17.83 -0.03
N ASN A 17 -0.59 -17.13 -0.97
CA ASN A 17 -0.07 -15.80 -0.81
C ASN A 17 -1.07 -14.82 -1.42
N GLN A 18 -1.62 -13.93 -0.60
CA GLN A 18 -2.55 -12.88 -1.02
C GLN A 18 -1.85 -11.52 -1.17
N ASP A 19 -0.57 -11.45 -0.81
CA ASP A 19 0.26 -10.27 -1.04
C ASP A 19 0.72 -10.23 -2.49
N PHE A 20 0.72 -9.05 -3.08
CA PHE A 20 1.28 -8.82 -4.40
C PHE A 20 2.20 -7.61 -4.41
N VAL A 21 3.37 -7.75 -5.06
CA VAL A 21 4.39 -6.70 -5.13
C VAL A 21 5.00 -6.63 -6.51
N LYS A 22 5.24 -5.41 -7.00
CA LYS A 22 5.92 -5.19 -8.28
C LYS A 22 6.54 -3.80 -8.35
N THR A 23 7.53 -3.66 -9.24
CA THR A 23 8.09 -2.37 -9.63
C THR A 23 7.82 -2.09 -11.10
N PHE A 24 7.61 -0.82 -11.41
CA PHE A 24 7.29 -0.35 -12.76
C PHE A 24 8.13 0.87 -13.10
N LYS A 25 8.31 1.12 -14.39
CA LYS A 25 9.02 2.29 -14.89
C LYS A 25 8.17 2.99 -15.94
N ASN A 26 7.97 4.30 -15.78
CA ASN A 26 7.26 5.10 -16.77
C ASN A 26 8.16 5.45 -17.98
N ARG A 27 7.62 6.16 -18.96
CA ARG A 27 8.34 6.52 -20.20
C ARG A 27 9.56 7.42 -19.95
N ASN A 28 9.56 8.20 -18.86
CA ASN A 28 10.67 9.07 -18.46
C ASN A 28 11.64 8.40 -17.47
N GLY A 29 11.46 7.10 -17.21
CA GLY A 29 12.36 6.36 -16.36
C GLY A 29 12.09 6.51 -14.86
N ILE A 30 11.02 7.19 -14.45
CA ILE A 30 10.57 7.28 -13.07
C ILE A 30 10.12 5.89 -12.60
N ILE A 31 10.52 5.53 -11.38
CA ILE A 31 10.24 4.20 -10.82
C ILE A 31 9.10 4.30 -9.82
N MET A 32 8.15 3.37 -9.91
CA MET A 32 7.10 3.13 -8.93
C MET A 32 7.25 1.72 -8.36
N GLY A 33 7.31 1.62 -7.03
CA GLY A 33 7.14 0.36 -6.29
C GLY A 33 5.75 0.30 -5.67
N VAL A 34 5.09 -0.85 -5.75
CA VAL A 34 3.73 -1.06 -5.20
C VAL A 34 3.70 -2.36 -4.43
N VAL A 35 3.10 -2.32 -3.24
CA VAL A 35 2.81 -3.49 -2.39
C VAL A 35 1.34 -3.45 -2.02
N CYS A 36 0.66 -4.58 -2.12
CA CYS A 36 -0.74 -4.79 -1.78
C CYS A 36 -0.88 -6.05 -0.94
N ASP A 37 -1.67 -5.98 0.14
CA ASP A 37 -2.10 -7.11 0.96
C ASP A 37 -3.58 -7.37 0.67
N GLY A 38 -3.87 -8.54 0.12
CA GLY A 38 -5.21 -8.92 -0.30
C GLY A 38 -6.08 -9.38 0.86
N ILE A 39 -7.27 -8.79 0.96
CA ILE A 39 -8.27 -9.10 1.97
C ILE A 39 -9.46 -9.79 1.32
N GLY A 40 -9.98 -10.84 1.96
CA GLY A 40 -11.17 -11.56 1.50
C GLY A 40 -11.00 -13.07 1.64
N GLY A 41 -12.15 -13.80 1.65
CA GLY A 41 -12.13 -15.25 1.77
C GLY A 41 -11.46 -15.95 0.58
N HIS A 42 -11.02 -17.16 0.80
CA HIS A 42 -10.35 -18.17 -0.05
C HIS A 42 -9.61 -17.73 -1.35
N GLN A 43 -10.18 -16.91 -2.22
CA GLN A 43 -9.59 -16.47 -3.50
C GLN A 43 -9.76 -14.97 -3.79
N GLY A 44 -10.47 -14.23 -2.93
CA GLY A 44 -10.78 -12.83 -3.22
C GLY A 44 -9.56 -11.91 -3.04
N GLY A 45 -8.77 -12.12 -2.00
CA GLY A 45 -7.65 -11.25 -1.67
C GLY A 45 -6.53 -11.27 -2.71
N ASP A 46 -6.15 -12.45 -3.21
CA ASP A 46 -5.11 -12.57 -4.25
C ASP A 46 -5.56 -11.94 -5.58
N VAL A 47 -6.86 -12.04 -5.92
CA VAL A 47 -7.41 -11.37 -7.09
C VAL A 47 -7.37 -9.85 -6.93
N ALA A 48 -7.81 -9.32 -5.78
CA ALA A 48 -7.86 -7.87 -5.54
C ALA A 48 -6.46 -7.24 -5.54
N SER A 49 -5.49 -7.83 -4.82
CA SER A 49 -4.10 -7.35 -4.76
C SER A 49 -3.42 -7.40 -6.14
N ASN A 50 -3.65 -8.48 -6.90
CA ASN A 50 -3.12 -8.64 -8.25
C ASN A 50 -3.73 -7.59 -9.22
N MET A 51 -5.05 -7.36 -9.16
CA MET A 51 -5.74 -6.34 -9.97
C MET A 51 -5.14 -4.96 -9.68
N ALA A 52 -5.08 -4.56 -8.40
CA ALA A 52 -4.58 -3.25 -8.01
C ALA A 52 -3.15 -3.01 -8.53
N VAL A 53 -2.22 -3.92 -8.29
CA VAL A 53 -0.83 -3.76 -8.69
C VAL A 53 -0.68 -3.73 -10.21
N ASN A 54 -1.32 -4.66 -10.94
CA ASN A 54 -1.11 -4.74 -12.39
C ASN A 54 -1.82 -3.61 -13.15
N HIS A 55 -3.04 -3.22 -12.76
CA HIS A 55 -3.74 -2.12 -13.43
C HIS A 55 -3.03 -0.78 -13.20
N LEU A 56 -2.70 -0.46 -11.95
CA LEU A 56 -1.93 0.75 -11.64
C LEU A 56 -0.58 0.76 -12.35
N GLY A 57 0.12 -0.37 -12.31
CA GLY A 57 1.42 -0.49 -12.95
C GLY A 57 1.35 -0.33 -14.46
N HIS A 58 0.37 -0.96 -15.12
CA HIS A 58 0.18 -0.81 -16.56
C HIS A 58 -0.13 0.64 -16.95
N ASN A 59 -1.04 1.28 -16.22
CA ASN A 59 -1.38 2.68 -16.47
C ASN A 59 -0.19 3.61 -16.20
N PHE A 60 0.61 3.33 -15.14
CA PHE A 60 1.82 4.10 -14.84
C PHE A 60 2.87 4.02 -15.96
N MET A 61 3.10 2.86 -16.54
CA MET A 61 4.04 2.70 -17.65
C MET A 61 3.69 3.53 -18.89
N MET A 62 2.43 3.94 -19.04
CA MET A 62 1.97 4.78 -20.14
C MET A 62 2.14 6.28 -19.88
N THR A 63 2.48 6.68 -18.67
CA THR A 63 2.70 8.09 -18.28
C THR A 63 4.10 8.57 -18.67
N ASP A 64 4.23 9.89 -18.70
CA ASP A 64 5.48 10.60 -18.99
C ASP A 64 5.75 11.75 -18.00
N PHE A 65 5.00 11.86 -16.92
CA PHE A 65 5.22 12.89 -15.91
C PHE A 65 6.56 12.69 -15.19
N CYS A 66 7.15 13.81 -14.73
CA CYS A 66 8.40 13.88 -13.99
C CYS A 66 8.28 14.60 -12.64
N GLU A 67 7.08 15.04 -12.26
CA GLU A 67 6.80 15.84 -11.08
C GLU A 67 5.88 15.10 -10.11
N ALA A 68 6.20 15.18 -8.82
CA ALA A 68 5.48 14.46 -7.77
C ALA A 68 4.02 14.92 -7.65
N GLN A 69 3.73 16.22 -7.78
CA GLN A 69 2.38 16.78 -7.69
C GLN A 69 1.47 16.33 -8.85
N VAL A 70 2.06 16.22 -10.06
CA VAL A 70 1.33 15.68 -11.23
C VAL A 70 1.02 14.20 -11.01
N ALA A 71 2.00 13.44 -10.52
CA ALA A 71 1.83 12.04 -10.18
C ALA A 71 0.77 11.83 -9.08
N GLN A 72 0.74 12.66 -8.04
CA GLN A 72 -0.27 12.61 -6.98
C GLN A 72 -1.68 12.81 -7.53
N SER A 73 -1.86 13.82 -8.38
CA SER A 73 -3.16 14.10 -9.00
C SER A 73 -3.63 12.93 -9.88
N TRP A 74 -2.72 12.39 -10.69
CA TRP A 74 -2.98 11.20 -11.50
C TRP A 74 -3.35 10.00 -10.63
N LEU A 75 -2.58 9.73 -9.58
CA LEU A 75 -2.74 8.58 -8.71
C LEU A 75 -4.06 8.61 -7.94
N SER A 76 -4.49 9.79 -7.48
CA SER A 76 -5.80 9.97 -6.84
C SER A 76 -6.96 9.52 -7.74
N VAL A 77 -6.87 9.82 -9.04
CA VAL A 77 -7.87 9.36 -10.03
C VAL A 77 -7.77 7.86 -10.25
N GLN A 78 -6.55 7.32 -10.37
CA GLN A 78 -6.34 5.89 -10.62
C GLN A 78 -6.81 5.03 -9.45
N LEU A 79 -6.55 5.42 -8.20
CA LEU A 79 -6.97 4.67 -7.02
C LEU A 79 -8.49 4.61 -6.88
N LYS A 80 -9.20 5.71 -7.19
CA LYS A 80 -10.67 5.71 -7.23
C LYS A 80 -11.21 4.79 -8.32
N ALA A 81 -10.64 4.87 -9.52
CA ALA A 81 -11.03 4.02 -10.64
C ALA A 81 -10.78 2.53 -10.34
N GLU A 82 -9.65 2.21 -9.68
CA GLU A 82 -9.33 0.85 -9.32
C GLU A 82 -10.24 0.32 -8.19
N ASN A 83 -10.59 1.16 -7.21
CA ASN A 83 -11.61 0.82 -6.22
C ASN A 83 -12.94 0.40 -6.88
N ASP A 84 -13.41 1.18 -7.84
CA ASP A 84 -14.63 0.88 -8.59
C ASP A 84 -14.50 -0.41 -9.42
N ASN A 85 -13.32 -0.69 -9.97
CA ASN A 85 -13.04 -1.91 -10.72
C ASN A 85 -13.12 -3.15 -9.82
N ILE A 86 -12.49 -3.09 -8.64
CA ILE A 86 -12.51 -4.19 -7.67
C ILE A 86 -13.94 -4.43 -7.17
N LEU A 87 -14.69 -3.37 -6.80
CA LEU A 87 -16.09 -3.46 -6.37
C LEU A 87 -16.99 -4.10 -7.44
N ARG A 88 -16.86 -3.65 -8.70
CA ARG A 88 -17.62 -4.22 -9.82
C ARG A 88 -17.28 -5.69 -10.06
N THR A 89 -16.02 -6.07 -9.91
CA THR A 89 -15.60 -7.45 -10.09
C THR A 89 -16.13 -8.31 -8.94
N ALA A 90 -16.06 -7.83 -7.70
CA ALA A 90 -16.62 -8.51 -6.53
C ALA A 90 -18.13 -8.76 -6.65
N THR A 91 -18.88 -7.80 -7.19
CA THR A 91 -20.34 -7.96 -7.41
C THR A 91 -20.68 -8.89 -8.55
N LYS A 92 -19.81 -8.99 -9.56
CA LYS A 92 -20.03 -9.83 -10.74
C LYS A 92 -19.80 -11.32 -10.48
N PHE A 93 -18.89 -11.64 -9.57
CA PHE A 93 -18.48 -13.01 -9.27
C PHE A 93 -18.71 -13.32 -7.79
N ALA A 94 -19.65 -14.23 -7.50
CA ALA A 94 -20.06 -14.54 -6.12
C ALA A 94 -18.90 -15.02 -5.23
N ASP A 95 -17.94 -15.76 -5.79
CA ASP A 95 -16.77 -16.28 -5.09
C ASP A 95 -15.77 -15.18 -4.70
N LEU A 96 -15.90 -13.97 -5.27
CA LEU A 96 -15.08 -12.80 -5.00
C LEU A 96 -15.80 -11.75 -4.13
N ASN A 97 -16.98 -12.07 -3.63
CA ASN A 97 -17.74 -11.13 -2.81
C ASN A 97 -16.96 -10.74 -1.55
N GLY A 98 -16.86 -9.42 -1.31
CA GLY A 98 -16.12 -8.87 -0.18
C GLY A 98 -14.60 -8.90 -0.35
N MET A 99 -14.09 -9.13 -1.57
CA MET A 99 -12.66 -8.97 -1.84
C MET A 99 -12.23 -7.51 -1.74
N GLY A 100 -11.03 -7.30 -1.25
CA GLY A 100 -10.39 -6.00 -1.17
C GLY A 100 -8.89 -6.15 -1.03
N THR A 101 -8.20 -5.02 -0.96
CA THR A 101 -6.76 -5.01 -0.75
C THR A 101 -6.30 -3.71 -0.13
N THR A 102 -5.27 -3.78 0.71
CA THR A 102 -4.47 -2.60 1.06
C THR A 102 -3.67 -2.15 -0.15
N ILE A 103 -3.09 -0.98 -0.08
CA ILE A 103 -2.07 -0.53 -1.02
C ILE A 103 -1.10 0.41 -0.31
N VAL A 104 0.18 0.20 -0.54
CA VAL A 104 1.25 1.17 -0.28
C VAL A 104 2.15 1.24 -1.48
N LEU A 105 2.50 2.45 -1.90
CA LEU A 105 3.37 2.66 -3.04
C LEU A 105 4.31 3.84 -2.83
N ALA A 106 5.43 3.83 -3.57
CA ALA A 106 6.37 4.92 -3.67
C ALA A 106 6.69 5.19 -5.14
N ILE A 107 6.64 6.45 -5.55
CA ILE A 107 7.12 6.92 -6.86
C ILE A 107 8.34 7.79 -6.60
N ILE A 108 9.49 7.40 -7.14
CA ILE A 108 10.78 8.03 -6.86
C ILE A 108 11.19 8.90 -8.06
N PHE A 109 11.29 10.19 -7.81
CA PHE A 109 11.77 11.22 -8.73
C PHE A 109 13.26 11.52 -8.47
N ALA A 110 13.82 12.53 -9.13
CA ALA A 110 15.24 12.90 -8.99
C ALA A 110 15.56 13.44 -7.59
N ASP A 111 14.65 14.23 -7.03
CA ASP A 111 14.80 15.00 -5.77
C ASP A 111 13.63 14.80 -4.81
N GLN A 112 12.59 14.11 -5.21
CA GLN A 112 11.39 13.88 -4.41
C GLN A 112 10.93 12.42 -4.48
N ALA A 113 10.22 11.99 -3.45
CA ALA A 113 9.44 10.76 -3.44
C ALA A 113 7.99 11.07 -3.10
N LEU A 114 7.05 10.52 -3.88
CA LEU A 114 5.64 10.48 -3.54
C LEU A 114 5.34 9.14 -2.91
N ILE A 115 4.84 9.16 -1.69
CA ILE A 115 4.31 7.98 -0.99
C ILE A 115 2.79 8.09 -1.00
N ALA A 116 2.11 6.99 -1.26
CA ALA A 116 0.66 6.89 -1.11
C ALA A 116 0.28 5.56 -0.47
N HIS A 117 -0.75 5.57 0.37
CA HIS A 117 -1.23 4.34 0.99
C HIS A 117 -2.73 4.38 1.29
N LEU A 118 -3.29 3.18 1.45
CA LEU A 118 -4.62 2.91 1.95
C LEU A 118 -4.60 1.54 2.64
N GLY A 119 -4.86 1.51 3.95
CA GLY A 119 -4.76 0.30 4.78
C GLY A 119 -3.63 0.36 5.80
N ASP A 120 -3.14 -0.80 6.21
CA ASP A 120 -2.10 -0.99 7.23
C ASP A 120 -0.77 -1.55 6.69
N SER A 121 -0.65 -1.66 5.36
CA SER A 121 0.64 -1.84 4.69
C SER A 121 1.44 -0.55 4.78
N ARG A 122 2.73 -0.66 5.04
CA ARG A 122 3.55 0.48 5.51
C ARG A 122 4.69 0.82 4.57
N ALA A 123 5.03 2.11 4.53
CA ALA A 123 6.26 2.64 3.94
C ALA A 123 7.19 3.16 5.03
N TYR A 124 8.47 2.88 4.88
CA TYR A 124 9.53 3.34 5.76
C TYR A 124 10.64 4.02 4.94
N LEU A 125 11.30 5.00 5.57
CA LEU A 125 12.53 5.61 5.08
C LEU A 125 13.68 5.25 6.04
N TYR A 126 14.74 4.66 5.50
CA TYR A 126 16.01 4.52 6.21
C TYR A 126 16.97 5.60 5.70
N ARG A 127 17.30 6.53 6.59
CA ARG A 127 18.21 7.67 6.38
C ARG A 127 19.04 7.86 7.65
N ASP A 128 20.33 8.15 7.52
CA ASP A 128 21.22 8.46 8.64
C ASP A 128 21.20 7.42 9.76
N ARG A 129 21.10 6.14 9.40
CA ARG A 129 20.97 4.98 10.33
C ARG A 129 19.69 4.96 11.17
N GLN A 130 18.69 5.73 10.76
CA GLN A 130 17.37 5.72 11.39
C GLN A 130 16.33 5.19 10.43
N LEU A 131 15.45 4.33 10.93
CA LEU A 131 14.28 3.84 10.21
C LEU A 131 13.06 4.61 10.70
N THR A 132 12.42 5.35 9.81
CA THR A 132 11.23 6.17 10.10
C THR A 132 10.06 5.64 9.31
N GLN A 133 8.93 5.39 9.97
CA GLN A 133 7.68 5.07 9.30
C GLN A 133 7.10 6.33 8.66
N LEU A 134 6.71 6.23 7.39
CA LEU A 134 6.17 7.34 6.59
C LEU A 134 4.65 7.32 6.48
N THR A 135 4.04 6.18 6.75
CA THR A 135 2.58 5.95 6.64
C THR A 135 1.97 5.77 8.01
N GLU A 136 0.70 6.07 8.14
CA GLU A 136 -0.06 5.84 9.35
C GLU A 136 -1.17 4.84 9.08
N ASP A 137 -1.24 3.74 9.87
CA ASP A 137 -2.17 2.65 9.59
C ASP A 137 -3.63 3.10 9.64
N HIS A 138 -4.40 2.79 8.62
CA HIS A 138 -5.85 2.90 8.64
C HIS A 138 -6.45 1.69 9.38
N SER A 139 -6.33 1.71 10.69
CA SER A 139 -6.83 0.66 11.58
C SER A 139 -7.70 1.22 12.70
N LEU A 140 -8.64 0.40 13.18
CA LEU A 140 -9.51 0.79 14.29
C LEU A 140 -8.72 1.24 15.52
N VAL A 141 -7.64 0.52 15.86
CA VAL A 141 -6.82 0.84 17.03
C VAL A 141 -6.10 2.18 16.87
N ASN A 142 -5.67 2.51 15.67
CA ASN A 142 -5.04 3.79 15.40
C ASN A 142 -6.03 4.95 15.48
N GLU A 143 -7.26 4.76 15.01
CA GLU A 143 -8.33 5.75 15.18
C GLU A 143 -8.66 5.99 16.66
N LEU A 144 -8.79 4.91 17.47
CA LEU A 144 -9.02 5.00 18.90
C LEU A 144 -7.86 5.71 19.63
N LEU A 145 -6.62 5.46 19.21
CA LEU A 145 -5.43 6.11 19.74
C LEU A 145 -5.44 7.62 19.45
N LYS A 146 -5.73 8.02 18.21
CA LYS A 146 -5.87 9.42 17.80
C LYS A 146 -6.96 10.16 18.56
N MET A 147 -8.06 9.47 18.89
CA MET A 147 -9.14 10.01 19.70
C MET A 147 -8.81 10.06 21.21
N GLY A 148 -7.65 9.54 21.62
CA GLY A 148 -7.25 9.43 23.02
C GLY A 148 -8.10 8.45 23.84
N GLN A 149 -8.79 7.52 23.19
CA GLN A 149 -9.65 6.53 23.84
C GLN A 149 -8.87 5.33 24.38
N ILE A 150 -7.70 5.07 23.82
CA ILE A 150 -6.78 4.03 24.26
C ILE A 150 -5.35 4.57 24.27
N THR A 151 -4.49 3.96 25.07
CA THR A 151 -3.04 4.21 25.08
C THR A 151 -2.34 3.34 24.04
N GLU A 152 -1.08 3.67 23.70
CA GLU A 152 -0.25 2.84 22.81
C GLU A 152 -0.12 1.40 23.30
N GLN A 153 -0.04 1.20 24.63
CA GLN A 153 0.09 -0.12 25.23
C GLN A 153 -1.21 -0.94 25.09
N GLU A 154 -2.36 -0.30 25.20
CA GLU A 154 -3.66 -0.91 24.98
C GLU A 154 -3.87 -1.24 23.50
N ALA A 155 -3.45 -0.37 22.58
CA ALA A 155 -3.50 -0.59 21.15
C ALA A 155 -2.73 -1.85 20.72
N LYS A 156 -1.51 -2.06 21.24
CA LYS A 156 -0.67 -3.24 20.94
C LYS A 156 -1.36 -4.56 21.32
N ASN A 157 -2.18 -4.56 22.36
CA ASN A 157 -2.85 -5.76 22.89
C ASN A 157 -4.37 -5.77 22.60
N HIS A 158 -4.85 -4.85 21.80
CA HIS A 158 -6.28 -4.72 21.55
C HIS A 158 -6.83 -5.93 20.79
N PRO A 159 -7.99 -6.51 21.18
CA PRO A 159 -8.57 -7.68 20.53
C PRO A 159 -8.93 -7.45 19.05
N GLN A 160 -9.18 -6.21 18.68
CA GLN A 160 -9.54 -5.79 17.32
C GLN A 160 -8.39 -5.05 16.59
N LYS A 161 -7.14 -5.29 16.96
CA LYS A 161 -5.98 -4.62 16.36
C LYS A 161 -5.80 -4.87 14.84
N ASN A 162 -6.39 -5.95 14.34
CA ASN A 162 -6.31 -6.32 12.92
C ASN A 162 -7.51 -5.80 12.10
N ILE A 163 -8.37 -4.93 12.67
CA ILE A 163 -9.48 -4.33 11.90
C ILE A 163 -8.93 -3.14 11.11
N ILE A 164 -8.90 -3.29 9.79
CA ILE A 164 -8.54 -2.24 8.85
C ILE A 164 -9.79 -1.43 8.53
N THR A 165 -9.68 -0.10 8.57
CA THR A 165 -10.81 0.82 8.37
C THR A 165 -10.95 1.32 6.94
N GLN A 166 -9.87 1.26 6.15
CA GLN A 166 -9.87 1.68 4.75
C GLN A 166 -9.09 0.71 3.86
N THR A 167 -9.71 0.28 2.78
CA THR A 167 -9.10 -0.61 1.76
C THR A 167 -9.73 -0.36 0.39
N LEU A 168 -9.05 -0.74 -0.68
CA LEU A 168 -9.65 -0.80 -2.01
C LEU A 168 -10.63 -1.97 -2.08
N GLY A 169 -11.76 -1.77 -2.74
CA GLY A 169 -12.73 -2.83 -3.08
C GLY A 169 -13.79 -3.12 -2.02
N VAL A 170 -13.77 -2.45 -0.86
CA VAL A 170 -14.73 -2.70 0.23
C VAL A 170 -15.75 -1.56 0.36
N SER A 171 -15.30 -0.31 0.30
CA SER A 171 -16.17 0.87 0.39
C SER A 171 -16.37 1.52 -0.98
N SER A 172 -17.53 2.14 -1.21
CA SER A 172 -17.81 2.93 -2.42
C SER A 172 -16.93 4.19 -2.53
N THR A 173 -16.39 4.65 -1.41
CA THR A 173 -15.47 5.81 -1.36
C THR A 173 -14.17 5.39 -0.72
N VAL A 174 -13.07 5.89 -1.26
CA VAL A 174 -11.72 5.71 -0.71
C VAL A 174 -11.05 7.08 -0.57
N ASP A 175 -10.28 7.24 0.49
CA ASP A 175 -9.53 8.46 0.78
C ASP A 175 -8.05 8.11 1.02
N PRO A 176 -7.28 7.87 -0.05
CA PRO A 176 -5.86 7.53 0.06
C PRO A 176 -5.07 8.70 0.65
N GLU A 177 -4.16 8.40 1.56
CA GLU A 177 -3.22 9.39 2.08
C GLU A 177 -2.00 9.51 1.16
N PHE A 178 -1.50 10.76 1.03
CA PHE A 178 -0.36 11.10 0.21
C PHE A 178 0.66 11.92 1.00
N SER A 179 1.94 11.63 0.81
CA SER A 179 3.02 12.47 1.29
C SER A 179 4.11 12.63 0.23
N ILE A 180 4.65 13.84 0.12
CA ILE A 180 5.79 14.14 -0.75
C ILE A 180 6.94 14.57 0.16
N LEU A 181 8.10 13.95 -0.02
CA LEU A 181 9.29 14.23 0.75
C LEU A 181 10.51 14.39 -0.17
N GLU A 182 11.52 15.12 0.30
CA GLU A 182 12.80 15.24 -0.39
C GLU A 182 13.57 13.92 -0.31
N VAL A 183 14.25 13.57 -1.41
CA VAL A 183 15.09 12.38 -1.52
C VAL A 183 16.57 12.80 -1.45
N HIS A 184 17.32 12.14 -0.59
CA HIS A 184 18.76 12.31 -0.47
C HIS A 184 19.52 11.12 -1.03
N THR A 185 20.79 11.34 -1.35
CA THR A 185 21.67 10.22 -1.75
C THR A 185 21.78 9.22 -0.60
N SER A 186 21.68 7.94 -0.91
CA SER A 186 21.71 6.83 0.04
C SER A 186 20.43 6.61 0.86
N ASP A 187 19.35 7.28 0.57
CA ASP A 187 18.04 6.92 1.12
C ASP A 187 17.63 5.53 0.66
N ILE A 188 17.01 4.77 1.57
CA ILE A 188 16.39 3.49 1.27
C ILE A 188 14.93 3.55 1.66
N PHE A 189 14.04 3.33 0.70
CA PHE A 189 12.61 3.17 0.93
C PHE A 189 12.25 1.70 1.04
N LEU A 190 11.56 1.32 2.11
CA LEU A 190 11.03 -0.01 2.30
C LEU A 190 9.49 0.06 2.29
N LEU A 191 8.87 -0.69 1.40
CA LEU A 191 7.42 -0.91 1.38
C LEU A 191 7.15 -2.36 1.80
N CYS A 192 6.22 -2.58 2.70
CA CYS A 192 5.90 -3.93 3.18
C CYS A 192 4.45 -4.08 3.64
N THR A 193 3.96 -5.31 3.62
CA THR A 193 2.71 -5.71 4.26
C THR A 193 2.91 -5.93 5.76
N ASP A 194 1.84 -6.19 6.48
CA ASP A 194 1.82 -6.49 7.90
C ASP A 194 2.63 -7.75 8.25
N ALA A 195 2.72 -8.70 7.34
CA ALA A 195 3.54 -9.90 7.47
C ALA A 195 5.01 -9.61 7.82
N VAL A 196 5.54 -8.45 7.41
CA VAL A 196 6.90 -8.00 7.73
C VAL A 196 6.90 -7.01 8.89
N SER A 197 6.03 -6.00 8.88
CA SER A 197 6.06 -4.92 9.86
C SER A 197 5.71 -5.40 11.27
N TYR A 198 4.76 -6.32 11.43
CA TYR A 198 4.40 -6.89 12.73
C TYR A 198 5.35 -7.98 13.23
N THR A 199 6.18 -8.55 12.38
CA THR A 199 7.06 -9.66 12.75
C THR A 199 8.53 -9.27 12.89
N HIS A 200 9.00 -8.25 12.15
CA HIS A 200 10.41 -7.89 12.03
C HIS A 200 10.72 -6.41 12.33
N LEU A 201 9.72 -5.52 12.26
CA LEU A 201 9.91 -4.08 12.41
C LEU A 201 9.13 -3.50 13.60
N THR A 202 8.96 -4.25 14.68
CA THR A 202 8.43 -3.70 15.94
C THR A 202 9.42 -2.68 16.48
N LEU A 203 9.19 -1.42 16.13
CA LEU A 203 9.88 -0.25 16.67
C LEU A 203 9.34 0.12 18.05
#